data_e99a0b8400b3773907a62659ff1a1520
#
_entry.id   e99a0b8400b3773907a62659ff1a1520
#
_cell.length_a   1.000
_cell.length_b   1.000
_cell.length_c   1.000
_cell.angle_alpha   90.00
_cell.angle_beta   90.00
_cell.angle_gamma   90.00
#
_symmetry.space_group_name_H-M   'P 1'
#
loop_
_entity.id
_entity.type
_entity.pdbx_description
1 polymer ?
#
loop_
_entity_poly.entity_id
_entity_poly.type
_entity_poly.pdbx_seq_one_letter_code
_entity_poly.pdbx_strand_id
1 'polypeptide(L)'
;MKKSYRNRMSVGIYVDYRVGKLQIRNNVSYDLARSSDSPYGSFSDYTKQQPYYPIYDDNGKLLQMLAIGIPNPLYEATLGNFSRGESSNLTNNLSFYWFINDHLQLQSQFSVTKNDSEDKDFTDPLSTKYGSSDNPFTRGSLSVSSTNNFNWNLNAFLAYNNSIGKNYLNLSFGINAQESQTSNSSAQYKGFPSAALHTVGHAKEIVSKPSGADNKTRLMGIFLSGNYSWDNIFLGDVSIRFDGSSEFGSESRWGSFWSLGAGVNVHNFEFMQSLPWINQFKIRGTYGATGKVNYPPYAARDMYNILFDDWYSTGIGATLQGVGNENLVWEKTNTTNLGFDLSFFKSKYNLTFSWYNRQTVDMITDVTIPS
;
A
#
# COMPACT_ATOMS: atom_id res chain seq x y z
N MET A 1 19.45 -19.32 10.41
CA MET A 1 18.79 -20.34 11.25
C MET A 1 18.49 -21.57 10.40
N LYS A 2 18.63 -22.79 10.94
CA LYS A 2 18.29 -24.01 10.21
C LYS A 2 16.78 -24.05 9.93
N LYS A 3 16.39 -24.58 8.75
CA LYS A 3 15.00 -24.74 8.29
C LYS A 3 14.19 -23.45 8.02
N SER A 4 14.76 -22.26 8.17
CA SER A 4 14.11 -21.09 7.61
C SER A 4 14.53 -20.85 6.17
N TYR A 5 13.58 -20.50 5.31
CA TYR A 5 13.88 -20.19 3.92
C TYR A 5 12.87 -19.20 3.35
N ARG A 6 13.29 -18.50 2.33
CA ARG A 6 12.44 -17.72 1.45
C ARG A 6 12.88 -17.95 0.01
N ASN A 7 12.04 -18.64 -0.74
CA ASN A 7 12.25 -18.88 -2.16
C ASN A 7 11.37 -17.93 -2.95
N ARG A 8 11.93 -17.29 -3.96
CA ARG A 8 11.19 -16.43 -4.88
C ARG A 8 11.52 -16.82 -6.30
N MET A 9 10.50 -16.96 -7.11
CA MET A 9 10.59 -17.13 -8.54
C MET A 9 9.88 -15.94 -9.20
N SER A 10 10.55 -15.27 -10.11
CA SER A 10 10.00 -14.14 -10.85
C SER A 10 10.18 -14.39 -12.35
N VAL A 11 9.11 -14.19 -13.09
CA VAL A 11 9.12 -14.27 -14.56
C VAL A 11 8.51 -12.97 -15.09
N GLY A 12 9.18 -12.35 -16.06
CA GLY A 12 8.71 -11.13 -16.69
C GLY A 12 8.79 -11.22 -18.21
N ILE A 13 7.78 -10.69 -18.89
CA ILE A 13 7.72 -10.56 -20.35
C ILE A 13 7.48 -9.09 -20.67
N TYR A 14 8.35 -8.53 -21.46
CA TYR A 14 8.23 -7.17 -21.97
C TYR A 14 8.11 -7.19 -23.49
N VAL A 15 7.09 -6.51 -24.00
CA VAL A 15 6.85 -6.33 -25.44
C VAL A 15 6.75 -4.84 -25.73
N ASP A 16 7.53 -4.34 -26.67
CA ASP A 16 7.43 -2.98 -27.22
C ASP A 16 7.24 -3.11 -28.74
N TYR A 17 6.06 -2.71 -29.19
CA TYR A 17 5.70 -2.80 -30.60
C TYR A 17 5.31 -1.43 -31.12
N ARG A 18 5.98 -0.99 -32.19
CA ARG A 18 5.70 0.28 -32.84
C ARG A 18 5.38 0.08 -34.32
N VAL A 19 4.24 0.60 -34.75
CA VAL A 19 3.81 0.63 -36.15
C VAL A 19 3.34 2.03 -36.52
N GLY A 20 4.09 2.67 -37.40
CA GLY A 20 3.80 4.06 -37.80
C GLY A 20 3.75 5.01 -36.62
N LYS A 21 2.56 5.58 -36.37
CA LYS A 21 2.28 6.53 -35.30
C LYS A 21 1.77 5.88 -34.00
N LEU A 22 1.67 4.56 -33.96
CA LEU A 22 1.21 3.84 -32.80
C LEU A 22 2.35 3.08 -32.13
N GLN A 23 2.40 3.12 -30.79
CA GLN A 23 3.31 2.31 -29.99
C GLN A 23 2.54 1.68 -28.85
N ILE A 24 2.71 0.39 -28.69
CA ILE A 24 2.11 -0.41 -27.61
C ILE A 24 3.26 -1.06 -26.83
N ARG A 25 3.26 -0.84 -25.52
CA ARG A 25 4.19 -1.49 -24.60
C ARG A 25 3.39 -2.31 -23.63
N ASN A 26 3.79 -3.54 -23.42
CA ASN A 26 3.21 -4.40 -22.41
C ASN A 26 4.34 -5.01 -21.57
N ASN A 27 4.16 -4.91 -20.25
CA ASN A 27 5.04 -5.55 -19.27
C ASN A 27 4.18 -6.40 -18.34
N VAL A 28 4.36 -7.71 -18.45
CA VAL A 28 3.70 -8.70 -17.58
C VAL A 28 4.76 -9.29 -16.68
N SER A 29 4.52 -9.32 -15.38
CA SER A 29 5.37 -10.01 -14.41
C SER A 29 4.53 -10.91 -13.51
N TYR A 30 5.07 -12.07 -13.20
CA TYR A 30 4.53 -12.99 -12.24
C TYR A 30 5.60 -13.37 -11.23
N ASP A 31 5.29 -13.17 -9.95
CA ASP A 31 6.15 -13.51 -8.83
C ASP A 31 5.45 -14.55 -7.97
N LEU A 32 6.18 -15.59 -7.61
CA LEU A 32 5.78 -16.59 -6.63
C LEU A 32 6.81 -16.57 -5.50
N ALA A 33 6.36 -16.38 -4.26
CA ALA A 33 7.22 -16.45 -3.09
C ALA A 33 6.67 -17.48 -2.09
N ARG A 34 7.57 -18.29 -1.56
CA ARG A 34 7.30 -19.24 -0.49
C ARG A 34 8.29 -19.03 0.63
N SER A 35 7.80 -18.95 1.83
CA SER A 35 8.61 -18.77 3.03
C SER A 35 8.25 -19.80 4.10
N SER A 36 9.22 -20.08 4.93
CA SER A 36 9.01 -20.83 6.17
C SER A 36 9.92 -20.26 7.23
N ASP A 37 9.35 -19.97 8.39
CA ASP A 37 10.12 -19.55 9.54
C ASP A 37 10.76 -20.77 10.23
N SER A 38 11.84 -20.50 10.94
CA SER A 38 12.55 -21.54 11.67
C SER A 38 11.72 -22.02 12.87
N PRO A 39 11.55 -23.33 13.07
CA PRO A 39 10.93 -23.86 14.27
C PRO A 39 11.77 -23.64 15.53
N TYR A 40 12.99 -23.12 15.40
CA TYR A 40 13.90 -22.84 16.52
C TYR A 40 13.53 -21.58 17.30
N GLY A 41 12.42 -20.89 16.98
CA GLY A 41 12.02 -19.66 17.64
C GLY A 41 12.98 -18.49 17.41
N SER A 42 12.91 -17.49 18.28
CA SER A 42 13.77 -16.32 18.21
C SER A 42 15.09 -16.52 18.95
N PHE A 43 16.13 -15.77 18.56
CA PHE A 43 17.41 -15.80 19.28
C PHE A 43 17.24 -15.39 20.75
N SER A 44 16.28 -14.51 21.04
CA SER A 44 16.00 -14.10 22.41
C SER A 44 15.49 -15.23 23.32
N ASP A 45 14.86 -16.26 22.75
CA ASP A 45 14.37 -17.40 23.53
C ASP A 45 15.51 -18.24 24.10
N TYR A 46 16.68 -18.19 23.43
CA TYR A 46 17.90 -18.86 23.89
C TYR A 46 18.73 -17.99 24.85
N THR A 47 18.87 -16.69 24.54
CA THR A 47 19.72 -15.80 25.34
C THR A 47 19.14 -15.43 26.70
N LYS A 48 17.84 -15.57 26.87
CA LYS A 48 17.14 -15.37 28.14
C LYS A 48 17.22 -16.56 29.09
N GLN A 49 17.71 -17.71 28.59
CA GLN A 49 17.81 -18.92 29.42
C GLN A 49 18.99 -18.80 30.38
N GLN A 50 18.79 -19.31 31.58
CA GLN A 50 19.86 -19.35 32.58
C GLN A 50 20.83 -20.51 32.25
N PRO A 51 22.16 -20.31 32.29
CA PRO A 51 23.13 -21.30 31.84
C PRO A 51 23.19 -22.55 32.74
N TYR A 52 22.63 -22.49 33.94
CA TYR A 52 22.61 -23.62 34.89
C TYR A 52 21.34 -24.46 34.81
N TYR A 53 20.39 -24.14 33.95
CA TYR A 53 19.23 -25.02 33.77
C TYR A 53 19.62 -26.28 33.02
N PRO A 54 19.25 -27.48 33.52
CA PRO A 54 19.49 -28.72 32.80
C PRO A 54 18.65 -28.76 31.51
N ILE A 55 19.30 -29.07 30.40
CA ILE A 55 18.65 -29.18 29.09
C ILE A 55 18.16 -30.60 28.83
N TYR A 56 18.84 -31.58 29.42
CA TYR A 56 18.55 -32.98 29.26
C TYR A 56 18.21 -33.63 30.60
N ASP A 57 17.43 -34.71 30.55
CA ASP A 57 17.19 -35.57 31.68
C ASP A 57 18.38 -36.54 31.91
N ASP A 58 18.34 -37.37 32.96
CA ASP A 58 19.38 -38.35 33.31
C ASP A 58 19.62 -39.40 32.23
N ASN A 59 18.68 -39.61 31.31
CA ASN A 59 18.76 -40.53 30.19
C ASN A 59 19.24 -39.84 28.88
N GLY A 60 19.63 -38.56 28.93
CA GLY A 60 20.08 -37.81 27.78
C GLY A 60 18.97 -37.37 26.83
N LYS A 61 17.69 -37.42 27.24
CA LYS A 61 16.55 -36.91 26.46
C LYS A 61 16.31 -35.45 26.78
N LEU A 62 15.95 -34.65 25.77
CA LEU A 62 15.60 -33.25 25.96
C LEU A 62 14.41 -33.09 26.93
N LEU A 63 14.61 -32.29 27.95
CA LEU A 63 13.52 -31.86 28.86
C LEU A 63 12.54 -30.99 28.09
N GLN A 64 11.26 -31.13 28.34
CA GLN A 64 10.23 -30.25 27.79
C GLN A 64 10.30 -28.85 28.41
N MET A 65 10.54 -28.79 29.72
CA MET A 65 10.65 -27.55 30.51
C MET A 65 12.02 -27.51 31.18
N LEU A 66 12.68 -26.37 31.14
CA LEU A 66 13.97 -26.13 31.84
C LEU A 66 13.75 -25.88 33.33
N ALA A 67 12.64 -25.20 33.67
CA ALA A 67 12.15 -24.95 35.02
C ALA A 67 10.64 -24.73 34.96
N ILE A 68 9.99 -24.54 36.13
CA ILE A 68 8.55 -24.25 36.19
C ILE A 68 8.25 -22.99 35.35
N GLY A 69 7.39 -23.17 34.35
CA GLY A 69 6.98 -22.10 33.44
C GLY A 69 8.03 -21.66 32.39
N ILE A 70 9.18 -22.35 32.31
CA ILE A 70 10.24 -22.02 31.33
C ILE A 70 10.35 -23.12 30.30
N PRO A 71 9.82 -22.97 29.06
CA PRO A 71 9.94 -23.94 27.99
C PRO A 71 11.40 -24.17 27.56
N ASN A 72 11.72 -25.41 27.18
CA ASN A 72 13.00 -25.71 26.54
C ASN A 72 12.92 -25.42 25.03
N PRO A 73 13.59 -24.38 24.52
CA PRO A 73 13.51 -24.02 23.10
C PRO A 73 14.12 -25.10 22.20
N LEU A 74 15.05 -25.92 22.69
CA LEU A 74 15.59 -27.04 21.91
C LEU A 74 14.57 -28.17 21.77
N TYR A 75 13.75 -28.40 22.78
CA TYR A 75 12.65 -29.37 22.69
C TYR A 75 11.61 -28.89 21.69
N GLU A 76 11.15 -27.63 21.78
CA GLU A 76 10.21 -27.03 20.82
C GLU A 76 10.72 -27.14 19.38
N ALA A 77 12.02 -26.98 19.16
CA ALA A 77 12.64 -27.10 17.86
C ALA A 77 12.64 -28.51 17.24
N THR A 78 12.37 -29.55 18.06
CA THR A 78 12.20 -30.93 17.59
C THR A 78 10.79 -31.24 17.13
N LEU A 79 9.82 -30.43 17.51
CA LEU A 79 8.41 -30.60 17.21
C LEU A 79 8.07 -30.24 15.75
N GLY A 80 6.87 -30.58 15.34
CA GLY A 80 6.37 -30.30 14.01
C GLY A 80 5.79 -28.89 13.83
N ASN A 81 6.14 -27.94 14.71
CA ASN A 81 5.74 -26.54 14.58
C ASN A 81 6.22 -25.96 13.25
N PHE A 82 5.37 -25.17 12.59
CA PHE A 82 5.77 -24.40 11.42
C PHE A 82 4.97 -23.10 11.28
N SER A 83 5.60 -22.12 10.68
CA SER A 83 4.97 -20.92 10.10
C SER A 83 5.38 -20.86 8.64
N ARG A 84 4.41 -20.87 7.73
CA ARG A 84 4.62 -20.91 6.29
C ARG A 84 3.76 -19.87 5.61
N GLY A 85 4.39 -19.13 4.67
CA GLY A 85 3.70 -18.18 3.81
C GLY A 85 3.90 -18.55 2.34
N GLU A 86 2.84 -18.43 1.57
CA GLU A 86 2.88 -18.47 0.12
C GLU A 86 2.21 -17.23 -0.43
N SER A 87 2.86 -16.55 -1.39
CA SER A 87 2.27 -15.41 -2.07
C SER A 87 2.55 -15.44 -3.55
N SER A 88 1.54 -15.06 -4.33
CA SER A 88 1.68 -14.87 -5.77
C SER A 88 1.28 -13.44 -6.13
N ASN A 89 2.02 -12.83 -7.04
CA ASN A 89 1.76 -11.49 -7.53
C ASN A 89 1.82 -11.47 -9.06
N LEU A 90 0.70 -11.15 -9.69
CA LEU A 90 0.59 -10.91 -11.12
C LEU A 90 0.44 -9.41 -11.36
N THR A 91 1.35 -8.83 -12.13
CA THR A 91 1.27 -7.44 -12.55
C THR A 91 1.29 -7.35 -14.07
N ASN A 92 0.36 -6.60 -14.64
CA ASN A 92 0.35 -6.25 -16.05
C ASN A 92 0.30 -4.73 -16.19
N ASN A 93 1.23 -4.17 -16.96
CA ASN A 93 1.27 -2.75 -17.33
C ASN A 93 1.20 -2.64 -18.84
N LEU A 94 0.07 -2.18 -19.34
CA LEU A 94 -0.17 -1.91 -20.76
C LEU A 94 -0.11 -0.41 -20.99
N SER A 95 0.79 0.04 -21.85
CA SER A 95 0.90 1.44 -22.26
C SER A 95 0.64 1.56 -23.77
N PHE A 96 -0.16 2.56 -24.10
CA PHE A 96 -0.51 2.89 -25.48
C PHE A 96 -0.15 4.34 -25.74
N TYR A 97 0.56 4.57 -26.85
CA TYR A 97 0.97 5.89 -27.33
C TYR A 97 0.52 6.05 -28.77
N TRP A 98 -0.23 7.11 -29.03
CA TRP A 98 -0.62 7.49 -30.37
C TRP A 98 -0.09 8.89 -30.71
N PHE A 99 0.92 8.95 -31.57
CA PHE A 99 1.51 10.18 -32.10
C PHE A 99 0.64 10.69 -33.25
N ILE A 100 -0.43 11.44 -32.91
CA ILE A 100 -1.44 11.91 -33.87
C ILE A 100 -0.76 12.81 -34.92
N ASN A 101 0.05 13.76 -34.46
CA ASN A 101 0.95 14.59 -35.24
C ASN A 101 2.14 15.00 -34.36
N ASP A 102 3.02 15.89 -34.88
CA ASP A 102 4.25 16.34 -34.21
C ASP A 102 3.99 17.08 -32.89
N HIS A 103 2.78 17.60 -32.71
CA HIS A 103 2.41 18.40 -31.55
C HIS A 103 1.42 17.69 -30.62
N LEU A 104 0.71 16.67 -31.09
CA LEU A 104 -0.40 16.07 -30.37
C LEU A 104 -0.19 14.56 -30.20
N GLN A 105 -0.25 14.11 -28.95
CA GLN A 105 -0.04 12.72 -28.58
C GLN A 105 -1.10 12.29 -27.58
N LEU A 106 -1.76 11.15 -27.82
CA LEU A 106 -2.56 10.45 -26.82
C LEU A 106 -1.68 9.40 -26.12
N GLN A 107 -1.69 9.45 -24.80
CA GLN A 107 -1.04 8.44 -23.96
C GLN A 107 -2.07 7.79 -23.07
N SER A 108 -2.00 6.47 -22.96
CA SER A 108 -2.83 5.70 -22.03
C SER A 108 -1.99 4.63 -21.38
N GLN A 109 -2.17 4.48 -20.06
CA GLN A 109 -1.56 3.41 -19.28
C GLN A 109 -2.63 2.71 -18.47
N PHE A 110 -2.73 1.41 -18.62
CA PHE A 110 -3.59 0.54 -17.83
C PHE A 110 -2.75 -0.47 -17.07
N SER A 111 -2.87 -0.46 -15.76
CA SER A 111 -2.16 -1.37 -14.86
C SER A 111 -3.14 -2.23 -14.11
N VAL A 112 -2.86 -3.52 -14.00
CA VAL A 112 -3.60 -4.48 -13.17
C VAL A 112 -2.59 -5.20 -12.29
N THR A 113 -2.89 -5.28 -11.01
CA THR A 113 -2.11 -6.07 -10.04
C THR A 113 -3.06 -6.97 -9.27
N LYS A 114 -2.77 -8.26 -9.26
CA LYS A 114 -3.42 -9.24 -8.40
C LYS A 114 -2.38 -9.88 -7.49
N ASN A 115 -2.60 -9.76 -6.18
CA ASN A 115 -1.76 -10.36 -5.17
C ASN A 115 -2.61 -11.27 -4.30
N ASP A 116 -2.25 -12.56 -4.25
CA ASP A 116 -2.88 -13.56 -3.38
C ASP A 116 -1.82 -14.04 -2.39
N SER A 117 -2.14 -14.07 -1.09
CA SER A 117 -1.27 -14.61 -0.05
C SER A 117 -2.04 -15.51 0.91
N GLU A 118 -1.37 -16.56 1.35
CA GLU A 118 -1.86 -17.46 2.37
C GLU A 118 -0.75 -17.71 3.39
N ASP A 119 -1.07 -17.52 4.67
CA ASP A 119 -0.18 -17.79 5.79
C ASP A 119 -0.79 -18.89 6.67
N LYS A 120 0.05 -19.86 7.05
CA LYS A 120 -0.31 -21.00 7.90
C LYS A 120 0.65 -21.12 9.06
N ASP A 121 0.10 -21.02 10.28
CA ASP A 121 0.83 -21.21 11.53
C ASP A 121 0.29 -22.43 12.25
N PHE A 122 1.15 -23.44 12.42
CA PHE A 122 0.81 -24.68 13.10
C PHE A 122 1.62 -24.85 14.38
N THR A 123 0.94 -25.14 15.47
CA THR A 123 1.54 -25.53 16.75
C THR A 123 1.25 -27.00 17.00
N ASP A 124 2.31 -27.78 17.21
CA ASP A 124 2.26 -29.21 17.50
C ASP A 124 1.48 -29.49 18.81
N PRO A 125 0.62 -30.51 18.88
CA PRO A 125 -0.08 -30.88 20.12
C PRO A 125 0.86 -31.25 21.28
N LEU A 126 2.14 -31.56 21.01
CA LEU A 126 3.16 -31.85 22.02
C LEU A 126 3.91 -30.59 22.50
N SER A 127 3.59 -29.40 21.96
CA SER A 127 4.22 -28.15 22.35
C SER A 127 3.97 -27.83 23.83
N THR A 128 4.99 -27.32 24.48
CA THR A 128 4.91 -26.84 25.88
C THR A 128 3.96 -25.66 26.08
N LYS A 129 3.48 -25.06 24.99
CA LYS A 129 2.39 -24.09 25.00
C LYS A 129 1.12 -24.65 25.62
N TYR A 130 0.90 -25.98 25.54
CA TYR A 130 -0.23 -26.65 26.14
C TYR A 130 0.20 -27.21 27.49
N GLY A 131 -0.31 -26.63 28.59
CA GLY A 131 -0.03 -27.08 29.95
C GLY A 131 -0.58 -28.47 30.23
N SER A 132 -0.21 -29.04 31.41
CA SER A 132 -0.70 -30.34 31.84
C SER A 132 -2.20 -30.36 32.13
N SER A 133 -2.80 -29.18 32.42
CA SER A 133 -4.24 -29.02 32.70
C SER A 133 -5.11 -28.97 31.45
N ASP A 134 -4.49 -28.78 30.25
CA ASP A 134 -5.24 -28.69 29.00
C ASP A 134 -5.76 -30.07 28.56
N ASN A 135 -6.99 -30.09 28.05
CA ASN A 135 -7.56 -31.31 27.49
C ASN A 135 -6.71 -31.82 26.32
N PRO A 136 -6.12 -33.03 26.38
CA PRO A 136 -5.26 -33.55 25.31
C PRO A 136 -5.95 -33.57 23.95
N PHE A 137 -7.27 -33.74 23.89
CA PHE A 137 -8.04 -33.79 22.65
C PHE A 137 -8.25 -32.43 21.99
N THR A 138 -7.84 -31.34 22.65
CA THR A 138 -7.91 -29.96 22.08
C THR A 138 -6.54 -29.34 21.86
N ARG A 139 -5.45 -30.09 22.10
CA ARG A 139 -4.09 -29.63 21.86
C ARG A 139 -3.76 -29.60 20.36
N GLY A 140 -2.79 -28.80 20.00
CA GLY A 140 -2.47 -28.50 18.61
C GLY A 140 -3.38 -27.41 18.04
N SER A 141 -2.81 -26.46 17.32
CA SER A 141 -3.56 -25.40 16.67
C SER A 141 -3.04 -25.11 15.28
N LEU A 142 -3.94 -24.75 14.38
CA LEU A 142 -3.64 -24.28 13.03
C LEU A 142 -4.38 -22.95 12.81
N SER A 143 -3.63 -21.90 12.53
CA SER A 143 -4.17 -20.65 12.02
C SER A 143 -3.96 -20.57 10.51
N VAL A 144 -4.99 -20.22 9.78
CA VAL A 144 -4.94 -20.01 8.33
C VAL A 144 -5.46 -18.60 8.07
N SER A 145 -4.65 -17.77 7.43
CA SER A 145 -5.02 -16.43 6.99
C SER A 145 -4.80 -16.31 5.49
N SER A 146 -5.79 -15.78 4.78
CA SER A 146 -5.70 -15.50 3.35
C SER A 146 -6.02 -14.05 3.07
N THR A 147 -5.21 -13.43 2.22
CA THR A 147 -5.42 -12.06 1.74
C THR A 147 -5.38 -12.04 0.23
N ASN A 148 -6.42 -11.53 -0.39
CA ASN A 148 -6.52 -11.35 -1.83
C ASN A 148 -6.64 -9.85 -2.12
N ASN A 149 -5.71 -9.32 -2.90
CA ASN A 149 -5.73 -7.94 -3.34
C ASN A 149 -5.86 -7.87 -4.86
N PHE A 150 -6.81 -7.08 -5.32
CA PHE A 150 -6.97 -6.77 -6.73
C PHE A 150 -7.00 -5.27 -6.92
N ASN A 151 -6.07 -4.76 -7.71
CA ASN A 151 -5.95 -3.33 -7.98
C ASN A 151 -5.86 -3.11 -9.49
N TRP A 152 -6.59 -2.12 -9.99
CA TRP A 152 -6.35 -1.61 -11.33
C TRP A 152 -6.28 -0.10 -11.34
N ASN A 153 -5.51 0.44 -12.29
CA ASN A 153 -5.33 1.87 -12.50
C ASN A 153 -5.32 2.16 -14.00
N LEU A 154 -6.08 3.16 -14.40
CA LEU A 154 -6.12 3.72 -15.74
C LEU A 154 -5.69 5.18 -15.68
N ASN A 155 -4.68 5.55 -16.48
CA ASN A 155 -4.34 6.93 -16.79
C ASN A 155 -4.40 7.12 -18.29
N ALA A 156 -5.15 8.10 -18.75
CA ALA A 156 -5.22 8.45 -20.18
C ALA A 156 -5.24 9.96 -20.32
N PHE A 157 -4.37 10.49 -21.15
CA PHE A 157 -4.33 11.93 -21.41
C PHE A 157 -3.86 12.27 -22.81
N LEU A 158 -4.38 13.37 -23.29
CA LEU A 158 -3.98 14.00 -24.53
C LEU A 158 -2.96 15.10 -24.21
N ALA A 159 -1.78 15.00 -24.75
CA ALA A 159 -0.71 15.98 -24.59
C ALA A 159 -0.51 16.77 -25.88
N TYR A 160 -0.52 18.09 -25.77
CA TYR A 160 -0.19 19.02 -26.84
C TYR A 160 1.09 19.76 -26.49
N ASN A 161 2.10 19.71 -27.37
CA ASN A 161 3.37 20.40 -27.21
C ASN A 161 3.64 21.23 -28.46
N ASN A 162 3.95 22.50 -28.29
CA ASN A 162 4.31 23.36 -29.41
C ASN A 162 5.34 24.41 -29.01
N SER A 163 6.25 24.69 -29.93
CA SER A 163 7.25 25.77 -29.84
C SER A 163 7.11 26.70 -31.01
N ILE A 164 6.73 27.94 -30.78
CA ILE A 164 6.55 28.97 -31.81
C ILE A 164 7.44 30.17 -31.44
N GLY A 165 8.55 30.31 -32.13
CA GLY A 165 9.54 31.34 -31.84
C GLY A 165 10.06 31.18 -30.39
N LYS A 166 9.83 32.21 -29.55
CA LYS A 166 10.24 32.21 -28.14
C LYS A 166 9.24 31.58 -27.19
N ASN A 167 8.08 31.13 -27.70
CA ASN A 167 7.01 30.60 -26.90
C ASN A 167 7.05 29.07 -26.91
N TYR A 168 7.03 28.46 -25.75
CA TYR A 168 6.83 27.04 -25.57
C TYR A 168 5.57 26.81 -24.76
N LEU A 169 4.69 25.95 -25.28
CA LEU A 169 3.43 25.60 -24.62
C LEU A 169 3.30 24.07 -24.56
N ASN A 170 3.04 23.56 -23.35
CA ASN A 170 2.64 22.19 -23.10
C ASN A 170 1.29 22.20 -22.42
N LEU A 171 0.31 21.47 -22.97
CA LEU A 171 -1.02 21.28 -22.37
C LEU A 171 -1.29 19.79 -22.28
N SER A 172 -1.87 19.37 -21.16
CA SER A 172 -2.30 17.99 -20.95
C SER A 172 -3.71 17.99 -20.39
N PHE A 173 -4.61 17.26 -21.04
CA PHE A 173 -5.96 17.00 -20.55
C PHE A 173 -6.16 15.50 -20.43
N GLY A 174 -6.64 15.03 -19.28
CA GLY A 174 -6.74 13.60 -19.06
C GLY A 174 -7.68 13.20 -17.95
N ILE A 175 -7.80 11.88 -17.86
CA ILE A 175 -8.56 11.17 -16.83
C ILE A 175 -7.66 10.16 -16.14
N ASN A 176 -7.93 9.93 -14.87
CA ASN A 176 -7.45 8.74 -14.19
C ASN A 176 -8.59 8.06 -13.45
N ALA A 177 -8.52 6.74 -13.35
CA ALA A 177 -9.47 5.94 -12.59
C ALA A 177 -8.73 4.79 -11.94
N GLN A 178 -9.08 4.47 -10.70
CA GLN A 178 -8.50 3.33 -9.99
C GLN A 178 -9.54 2.64 -9.10
N GLU A 179 -9.35 1.36 -8.92
CA GLU A 179 -10.08 0.55 -7.96
C GLU A 179 -9.10 -0.30 -7.17
N SER A 180 -9.27 -0.35 -5.88
CA SER A 180 -8.56 -1.25 -4.97
C SER A 180 -9.59 -2.10 -4.25
N GLN A 181 -9.40 -3.41 -4.31
CA GLN A 181 -10.21 -4.38 -3.58
C GLN A 181 -9.29 -5.27 -2.75
N THR A 182 -9.61 -5.42 -1.46
CA THR A 182 -8.91 -6.31 -0.53
C THR A 182 -9.95 -7.20 0.13
N SER A 183 -9.73 -8.52 0.04
CA SER A 183 -10.52 -9.53 0.74
C SER A 183 -9.61 -10.31 1.68
N ASN A 184 -9.97 -10.33 2.95
CA ASN A 184 -9.24 -11.04 3.99
C ASN A 184 -10.14 -12.11 4.60
N SER A 185 -9.56 -13.27 4.89
CA SER A 185 -10.22 -14.31 5.69
C SER A 185 -9.23 -14.94 6.65
N SER A 186 -9.71 -15.31 7.85
CA SER A 186 -8.91 -15.98 8.85
C SER A 186 -9.75 -17.00 9.62
N ALA A 187 -9.15 -18.16 9.85
CA ALA A 187 -9.76 -19.22 10.65
C ALA A 187 -8.72 -19.86 11.57
N GLN A 188 -9.15 -20.24 12.76
CA GLN A 188 -8.33 -20.96 13.75
C GLN A 188 -8.97 -22.30 14.10
N TYR A 189 -8.14 -23.34 14.09
CA TYR A 189 -8.51 -24.72 14.34
C TYR A 189 -7.70 -25.26 15.50
N LYS A 190 -8.25 -26.21 16.26
CA LYS A 190 -7.55 -26.89 17.36
C LYS A 190 -7.91 -28.37 17.46
N GLY A 191 -7.13 -29.10 18.25
CA GLY A 191 -7.34 -30.53 18.48
C GLY A 191 -6.81 -31.40 17.33
N PHE A 192 -5.51 -31.37 17.14
CA PHE A 192 -4.82 -32.20 16.14
C PHE A 192 -4.25 -33.45 16.80
N PRO A 193 -4.39 -34.64 16.16
CA PRO A 193 -3.89 -35.89 16.74
C PRO A 193 -2.37 -36.00 16.72
N SER A 194 -1.70 -35.36 15.77
CA SER A 194 -0.24 -35.33 15.65
C SER A 194 0.21 -34.25 14.66
N ALA A 195 1.50 -33.90 14.67
CA ALA A 195 2.09 -32.98 13.71
C ALA A 195 2.03 -33.46 12.27
N ALA A 196 1.95 -34.76 12.01
CA ALA A 196 1.83 -35.33 10.66
C ALA A 196 0.43 -35.08 10.05
N LEU A 197 -0.58 -34.86 10.89
CA LEU A 197 -1.97 -34.65 10.51
C LEU A 197 -2.41 -33.22 10.80
N HIS A 198 -1.85 -32.27 10.05
CA HIS A 198 -1.98 -30.82 10.28
C HIS A 198 -2.85 -30.09 9.24
N THR A 199 -3.67 -30.80 8.47
CA THR A 199 -4.63 -30.16 7.56
C THR A 199 -5.93 -29.85 8.29
N VAL A 200 -6.69 -28.87 7.78
CA VAL A 200 -7.97 -28.42 8.36
C VAL A 200 -8.91 -29.58 8.67
N GLY A 201 -8.97 -30.61 7.78
CA GLY A 201 -9.83 -31.77 7.96
C GLY A 201 -9.44 -32.69 9.12
N HIS A 202 -8.25 -32.54 9.73
CA HIS A 202 -7.81 -33.30 10.90
C HIS A 202 -8.01 -32.58 12.23
N ALA A 203 -8.46 -31.34 12.19
CA ALA A 203 -8.81 -30.60 13.40
C ALA A 203 -10.09 -31.17 14.02
N LYS A 204 -10.13 -31.26 15.35
CA LYS A 204 -11.31 -31.65 16.07
C LYS A 204 -12.40 -30.57 16.01
N GLU A 205 -12.02 -29.31 16.12
CA GLU A 205 -12.97 -28.20 16.19
C GLU A 205 -12.37 -26.88 15.70
N ILE A 206 -13.25 -25.96 15.35
CA ILE A 206 -12.91 -24.56 15.04
C ILE A 206 -12.90 -23.79 16.36
N VAL A 207 -11.86 -22.96 16.60
CA VAL A 207 -11.71 -22.18 17.85
C VAL A 207 -12.80 -21.13 17.97
N SER A 208 -13.09 -20.45 16.85
CA SER A 208 -14.12 -19.42 16.77
C SER A 208 -14.66 -19.36 15.34
N LYS A 209 -15.79 -18.70 15.17
CA LYS A 209 -16.32 -18.41 13.83
C LYS A 209 -15.23 -17.78 12.98
N PRO A 210 -14.98 -18.28 11.74
CA PRO A 210 -14.03 -17.65 10.84
C PRO A 210 -14.38 -16.19 10.61
N SER A 211 -13.37 -15.34 10.59
CA SER A 211 -13.52 -13.90 10.30
C SER A 211 -13.17 -13.60 8.85
N GLY A 212 -13.75 -12.54 8.32
CA GLY A 212 -13.44 -12.05 6.99
C GLY A 212 -13.91 -10.61 6.81
N ALA A 213 -13.25 -9.91 5.89
CA ALA A 213 -13.61 -8.55 5.53
C ALA A 213 -13.33 -8.31 4.05
N ASP A 214 -14.27 -7.66 3.38
CA ASP A 214 -14.12 -7.20 1.99
C ASP A 214 -14.16 -5.67 1.98
N ASN A 215 -13.07 -5.07 1.49
CA ASN A 215 -12.94 -3.64 1.33
C ASN A 215 -12.77 -3.30 -0.14
N LYS A 216 -13.49 -2.26 -0.59
CA LYS A 216 -13.41 -1.79 -1.96
C LYS A 216 -13.44 -0.28 -2.02
N THR A 217 -12.42 0.31 -2.62
CA THR A 217 -12.33 1.75 -2.85
C THR A 217 -12.16 2.07 -4.32
N ARG A 218 -12.72 3.19 -4.75
CA ARG A 218 -12.64 3.72 -6.10
C ARG A 218 -12.32 5.19 -6.08
N LEU A 219 -11.42 5.59 -6.96
CA LEU A 219 -11.10 6.99 -7.21
C LEU A 219 -11.13 7.26 -8.71
N MET A 220 -11.72 8.38 -9.09
CA MET A 220 -11.72 8.84 -10.47
C MET A 220 -11.40 10.33 -10.49
N GLY A 221 -10.59 10.77 -11.46
CA GLY A 221 -10.21 12.16 -11.61
C GLY A 221 -10.18 12.60 -13.06
N ILE A 222 -10.48 13.88 -13.28
CA ILE A 222 -10.30 14.58 -14.55
C ILE A 222 -9.34 15.73 -14.28
N PHE A 223 -8.36 15.92 -15.14
CA PHE A 223 -7.36 16.96 -14.96
C PHE A 223 -7.03 17.72 -16.24
N LEU A 224 -6.69 18.98 -16.04
CA LEU A 224 -6.06 19.84 -17.05
C LEU A 224 -4.79 20.43 -16.45
N SER A 225 -3.68 20.32 -17.16
CA SER A 225 -2.44 20.99 -16.78
C SER A 225 -1.80 21.69 -17.97
N GLY A 226 -1.17 22.81 -17.69
CA GLY A 226 -0.50 23.62 -18.69
C GLY A 226 0.83 24.16 -18.17
N ASN A 227 1.85 24.12 -19.02
CA ASN A 227 3.13 24.76 -18.78
C ASN A 227 3.42 25.70 -19.94
N TYR A 228 3.81 26.92 -19.63
CA TYR A 228 4.18 27.94 -20.60
C TYR A 228 5.56 28.50 -20.28
N SER A 229 6.36 28.69 -21.31
CA SER A 229 7.65 29.34 -21.20
C SER A 229 7.82 30.38 -22.32
N TRP A 230 8.22 31.59 -21.95
CA TRP A 230 8.59 32.63 -22.88
C TRP A 230 10.09 32.89 -22.84
N ASP A 231 10.75 32.71 -24.00
CA ASP A 231 12.20 32.88 -24.20
C ASP A 231 13.06 32.08 -23.19
N ASN A 232 12.49 31.02 -22.62
CA ASN A 232 13.08 30.28 -21.49
C ASN A 232 13.45 31.18 -20.29
N ILE A 233 12.90 32.40 -20.22
CA ILE A 233 13.08 33.39 -19.13
C ILE A 233 11.92 33.30 -18.17
N PHE A 234 10.69 33.50 -18.65
CA PHE A 234 9.49 33.45 -17.82
C PHE A 234 8.81 32.11 -17.94
N LEU A 235 8.50 31.52 -16.80
CA LEU A 235 7.89 30.20 -16.69
C LEU A 235 6.57 30.33 -15.94
N GLY A 236 5.54 29.66 -16.43
CA GLY A 236 4.24 29.57 -15.78
C GLY A 236 3.69 28.16 -15.85
N ASP A 237 3.07 27.70 -14.79
CA ASP A 237 2.35 26.43 -14.75
C ASP A 237 0.99 26.59 -14.08
N VAL A 238 0.02 25.84 -14.58
CA VAL A 238 -1.33 25.75 -14.03
C VAL A 238 -1.76 24.28 -14.03
N SER A 239 -2.41 23.86 -12.98
CA SER A 239 -3.06 22.56 -12.90
C SER A 239 -4.41 22.70 -12.22
N ILE A 240 -5.42 22.05 -12.80
CA ILE A 240 -6.78 21.95 -12.24
C ILE A 240 -7.17 20.49 -12.28
N ARG A 241 -7.76 20.00 -11.18
CA ARG A 241 -8.14 18.61 -11.02
C ARG A 241 -9.47 18.50 -10.29
N PHE A 242 -10.34 17.62 -10.77
CA PHE A 242 -11.58 17.22 -10.13
C PHE A 242 -11.50 15.73 -9.83
N ASP A 243 -11.52 15.38 -8.55
CA ASP A 243 -11.40 14.00 -8.08
C ASP A 243 -12.65 13.59 -7.32
N GLY A 244 -13.14 12.38 -7.61
CA GLY A 244 -14.23 11.74 -6.91
C GLY A 244 -13.79 10.44 -6.26
N SER A 245 -14.14 10.24 -4.98
CA SER A 245 -13.84 9.03 -4.22
C SER A 245 -15.11 8.34 -3.72
N SER A 246 -15.12 7.01 -3.73
CA SER A 246 -16.20 6.20 -3.17
C SER A 246 -16.25 6.19 -1.64
N GLU A 247 -15.24 6.75 -0.99
CA GLU A 247 -15.11 6.78 0.47
C GLU A 247 -15.97 7.89 1.09
N PHE A 248 -16.45 8.85 0.30
CA PHE A 248 -17.34 9.92 0.71
C PHE A 248 -18.82 9.62 0.50
N GLY A 249 -19.68 10.35 1.19
CA GLY A 249 -21.11 10.40 0.94
C GLY A 249 -21.45 10.90 -0.47
N SER A 250 -22.70 10.74 -0.89
CA SER A 250 -23.14 11.04 -2.27
C SER A 250 -22.91 12.51 -2.64
N GLU A 251 -23.12 13.43 -1.71
CA GLU A 251 -23.08 14.88 -1.95
C GLU A 251 -21.65 15.47 -1.90
N SER A 252 -20.75 14.85 -1.14
CA SER A 252 -19.37 15.36 -0.92
C SER A 252 -18.31 14.57 -1.68
N ARG A 253 -18.72 13.71 -2.60
CA ARG A 253 -17.86 12.76 -3.31
C ARG A 253 -16.79 13.42 -4.17
N TRP A 254 -17.08 14.61 -4.73
CA TRP A 254 -16.22 15.31 -5.66
C TRP A 254 -15.49 16.47 -4.99
N GLY A 255 -14.16 16.53 -5.16
CA GLY A 255 -13.30 17.62 -4.73
C GLY A 255 -12.65 18.30 -5.93
N SER A 256 -12.46 19.63 -5.84
CA SER A 256 -11.70 20.40 -6.81
C SER A 256 -10.38 20.87 -6.21
N PHE A 257 -9.31 20.66 -6.96
CA PHE A 257 -7.94 20.98 -6.56
C PHE A 257 -7.26 21.74 -7.69
N TRP A 258 -6.35 22.64 -7.34
CA TRP A 258 -5.67 23.46 -8.33
C TRP A 258 -4.30 23.91 -7.83
N SER A 259 -3.42 24.21 -8.75
CA SER A 259 -2.15 24.83 -8.44
C SER A 259 -1.75 25.82 -9.53
N LEU A 260 -1.06 26.86 -9.12
CA LEU A 260 -0.44 27.86 -9.97
C LEU A 260 1.03 27.97 -9.60
N GLY A 261 1.89 28.06 -10.59
CA GLY A 261 3.30 28.28 -10.41
C GLY A 261 3.83 29.34 -11.38
N ALA A 262 4.81 30.07 -10.91
CA ALA A 262 5.55 31.03 -11.73
C ALA A 262 7.04 30.92 -11.42
N GLY A 263 7.87 31.13 -12.43
CA GLY A 263 9.31 31.10 -12.31
C GLY A 263 9.99 32.07 -13.27
N VAL A 264 11.18 32.48 -12.88
CA VAL A 264 12.03 33.32 -13.73
C VAL A 264 13.44 32.75 -13.75
N ASN A 265 13.91 32.43 -14.94
CA ASN A 265 15.31 32.04 -15.21
C ASN A 265 16.14 33.31 -15.35
N VAL A 266 16.58 33.86 -14.23
CA VAL A 266 17.32 35.15 -14.20
C VAL A 266 18.61 35.06 -15.00
N HIS A 267 19.27 33.90 -15.05
CA HIS A 267 20.50 33.68 -15.81
C HIS A 267 20.35 33.85 -17.32
N ASN A 268 19.12 33.84 -17.86
CA ASN A 268 18.86 34.02 -19.28
C ASN A 268 18.69 35.50 -19.71
N PHE A 269 18.69 36.44 -18.75
CA PHE A 269 18.69 37.87 -19.08
C PHE A 269 20.03 38.33 -19.60
N GLU A 270 20.05 39.30 -20.54
CA GLU A 270 21.24 39.83 -21.13
C GLU A 270 22.26 40.37 -20.12
N PHE A 271 21.80 41.05 -19.07
CA PHE A 271 22.69 41.58 -18.02
C PHE A 271 23.43 40.49 -17.24
N MET A 272 22.92 39.26 -17.19
CA MET A 272 23.61 38.14 -16.55
C MET A 272 24.75 37.59 -17.38
N GLN A 273 24.82 37.88 -18.66
CA GLN A 273 25.94 37.46 -19.54
C GLN A 273 27.28 38.06 -19.07
N SER A 274 27.25 39.19 -18.36
CA SER A 274 28.44 39.77 -17.72
C SER A 274 28.96 38.98 -16.52
N LEU A 275 28.20 37.97 -16.05
CA LEU A 275 28.54 37.14 -14.90
C LEU A 275 28.69 35.66 -15.31
N PRO A 276 29.69 35.29 -16.11
CA PRO A 276 29.83 33.95 -16.71
C PRO A 276 30.09 32.84 -15.69
N TRP A 277 30.39 33.21 -14.45
CA TRP A 277 30.56 32.27 -13.36
C TRP A 277 29.22 31.78 -12.75
N ILE A 278 28.08 32.45 -13.03
CA ILE A 278 26.72 31.99 -12.70
C ILE A 278 26.20 31.19 -13.89
N ASN A 279 26.00 29.90 -13.70
CA ASN A 279 25.51 29.01 -14.74
C ASN A 279 23.99 28.88 -14.74
N GLN A 280 23.37 28.98 -13.57
CA GLN A 280 21.94 28.95 -13.39
C GLN A 280 21.54 29.84 -12.22
N PHE A 281 20.52 30.65 -12.41
CA PHE A 281 19.82 31.35 -11.36
C PHE A 281 18.35 31.38 -11.71
N LYS A 282 17.54 30.60 -10.98
CA LYS A 282 16.10 30.47 -11.16
C LYS A 282 15.42 30.84 -9.86
N ILE A 283 14.42 31.68 -9.93
CA ILE A 283 13.50 31.99 -8.84
C ILE A 283 12.15 31.35 -9.18
N ARG A 284 11.51 30.75 -8.21
CA ARG A 284 10.23 30.05 -8.41
C ARG A 284 9.30 30.26 -7.22
N GLY A 285 8.01 30.30 -7.52
CA GLY A 285 6.94 30.33 -6.54
C GLY A 285 5.77 29.48 -7.01
N THR A 286 5.16 28.74 -6.08
CA THR A 286 3.95 27.96 -6.35
C THR A 286 2.95 28.14 -5.23
N TYR A 287 1.67 28.14 -5.58
CA TYR A 287 0.56 28.13 -4.63
C TYR A 287 -0.53 27.20 -5.16
N GLY A 288 -1.08 26.38 -4.26
CA GLY A 288 -2.13 25.45 -4.66
C GLY A 288 -2.79 24.74 -3.49
N ALA A 289 -3.91 24.11 -3.80
CA ALA A 289 -4.70 23.29 -2.90
C ALA A 289 -4.69 21.84 -3.38
N THR A 290 -4.31 20.91 -2.51
CA THR A 290 -4.38 19.46 -2.76
C THR A 290 -5.36 18.82 -1.79
N GLY A 291 -6.05 17.77 -2.23
CA GLY A 291 -6.96 16.98 -1.42
C GLY A 291 -6.36 15.69 -0.92
N LYS A 292 -6.83 15.26 0.23
CA LYS A 292 -6.51 13.95 0.80
C LYS A 292 -7.78 13.28 1.31
N VAL A 293 -7.88 11.97 1.08
CA VAL A 293 -8.84 11.08 1.76
C VAL A 293 -8.11 10.46 2.94
N ASN A 294 -8.65 10.56 4.14
CA ASN A 294 -8.01 10.07 5.35
C ASN A 294 -9.01 9.31 6.24
N TYR A 295 -9.92 8.58 5.61
CA TYR A 295 -10.97 7.83 6.30
C TYR A 295 -10.89 6.34 5.98
N PRO A 296 -11.34 5.47 6.90
CA PRO A 296 -11.56 4.08 6.56
C PRO A 296 -12.68 3.95 5.51
N PRO A 297 -12.61 2.93 4.65
CA PRO A 297 -13.71 2.61 3.74
C PRO A 297 -15.06 2.54 4.48
N TYR A 298 -16.11 3.04 3.85
CA TYR A 298 -17.48 3.05 4.38
C TYR A 298 -17.75 3.98 5.58
N ALA A 299 -16.82 4.84 6.00
CA ALA A 299 -17.02 5.78 7.12
C ALA A 299 -18.22 6.74 6.93
N ALA A 300 -18.64 6.97 5.69
CA ALA A 300 -19.82 7.78 5.36
C ALA A 300 -21.16 7.02 5.46
N ARG A 301 -21.15 5.73 5.85
CA ARG A 301 -22.35 4.87 5.89
C ARG A 301 -22.58 4.29 7.26
N ASP A 302 -23.85 4.12 7.63
CA ASP A 302 -24.22 3.37 8.80
C ASP A 302 -23.75 1.92 8.68
N MET A 303 -23.11 1.43 9.73
CA MET A 303 -22.63 0.06 9.83
C MET A 303 -23.43 -0.71 10.86
N TYR A 304 -23.76 -1.96 10.55
CA TYR A 304 -24.55 -2.83 11.39
C TYR A 304 -23.83 -4.14 11.68
N ASN A 305 -23.87 -4.57 12.94
CA ASN A 305 -23.50 -5.92 13.34
C ASN A 305 -24.71 -6.85 13.21
N ILE A 306 -24.55 -7.95 12.50
CA ILE A 306 -25.56 -8.98 12.39
C ILE A 306 -25.46 -9.92 13.61
N LEU A 307 -26.55 -10.06 14.34
CA LEU A 307 -26.64 -10.90 15.53
C LEU A 307 -27.12 -12.30 15.11
N PHE A 308 -26.19 -13.21 14.91
CA PHE A 308 -26.51 -14.55 14.37
C PHE A 308 -27.28 -15.43 15.34
N ASP A 309 -27.19 -15.14 16.63
CA ASP A 309 -27.82 -15.90 17.72
C ASP A 309 -29.16 -15.30 18.18
N ASP A 310 -29.46 -14.07 17.71
CA ASP A 310 -30.69 -13.36 18.10
C ASP A 310 -31.64 -13.26 16.89
N TRP A 311 -32.75 -14.01 16.99
CA TRP A 311 -33.75 -14.07 15.93
C TRP A 311 -35.05 -13.43 16.40
N TYR A 312 -35.60 -12.57 15.56
CA TYR A 312 -36.96 -12.04 15.67
C TYR A 312 -37.88 -12.82 14.73
N SER A 313 -39.20 -12.70 14.95
CA SER A 313 -40.21 -13.31 14.03
C SER A 313 -40.06 -12.84 12.59
N THR A 314 -39.44 -11.69 12.36
CA THR A 314 -39.22 -11.07 11.04
C THR A 314 -37.82 -11.35 10.46
N GLY A 315 -36.93 -12.05 11.18
CA GLY A 315 -35.59 -12.40 10.71
C GLY A 315 -34.48 -12.23 11.75
N ILE A 316 -33.24 -12.21 11.28
CA ILE A 316 -32.03 -12.07 12.09
C ILE A 316 -31.95 -10.65 12.67
N GLY A 317 -31.56 -10.53 13.93
CA GLY A 317 -31.32 -9.27 14.61
C GLY A 317 -30.07 -8.54 14.04
N ALA A 318 -30.13 -7.21 14.04
CA ALA A 318 -28.98 -6.36 13.73
C ALA A 318 -28.91 -5.20 14.72
N THR A 319 -27.69 -4.86 15.16
CA THR A 319 -27.43 -3.68 16.00
C THR A 319 -26.56 -2.68 15.23
N LEU A 320 -26.84 -1.39 15.43
CA LEU A 320 -26.03 -0.33 14.87
C LEU A 320 -24.62 -0.38 15.48
N GLN A 321 -23.61 -0.58 14.65
CA GLN A 321 -22.21 -0.59 15.05
C GLN A 321 -21.60 0.81 15.04
N GLY A 322 -21.99 1.61 14.06
CA GLY A 322 -21.51 2.97 13.90
C GLY A 322 -22.42 3.77 13.00
N VAL A 323 -22.60 5.04 13.34
CA VAL A 323 -23.36 6.00 12.53
C VAL A 323 -22.42 6.55 11.45
N GLY A 324 -22.83 6.45 10.20
CA GLY A 324 -22.10 7.04 9.09
C GLY A 324 -22.16 8.57 9.14
N ASN A 325 -21.09 9.21 8.72
CA ASN A 325 -21.06 10.65 8.53
C ASN A 325 -21.15 11.00 7.04
N GLU A 326 -22.34 11.27 6.56
CA GLU A 326 -22.57 11.65 5.15
C GLU A 326 -21.94 13.00 4.76
N ASN A 327 -21.60 13.83 5.76
CA ASN A 327 -20.99 15.14 5.58
C ASN A 327 -19.45 15.08 5.50
N LEU A 328 -18.85 13.89 5.42
CA LEU A 328 -17.42 13.75 5.21
C LEU A 328 -16.99 14.46 3.93
N VAL A 329 -16.06 15.40 4.05
CA VAL A 329 -15.51 16.21 2.95
C VAL A 329 -14.02 15.93 2.78
N TRP A 330 -13.48 16.29 1.62
CA TRP A 330 -12.05 16.21 1.36
C TRP A 330 -11.26 17.10 2.32
N GLU A 331 -10.27 16.53 3.02
CA GLU A 331 -9.26 17.33 3.70
C GLU A 331 -8.47 18.12 2.65
N LYS A 332 -8.37 19.45 2.79
CA LYS A 332 -7.66 20.30 1.84
C LYS A 332 -6.39 20.84 2.47
N THR A 333 -5.29 20.71 1.75
CA THR A 333 -4.00 21.29 2.15
C THR A 333 -3.60 22.37 1.17
N ASN A 334 -3.63 23.61 1.63
CA ASN A 334 -3.10 24.77 0.91
C ASN A 334 -1.60 24.84 1.14
N THR A 335 -0.83 24.89 0.06
CA THR A 335 0.63 24.93 0.11
C THR A 335 1.15 26.13 -0.66
N THR A 336 1.93 26.97 -0.01
CA THR A 336 2.76 27.99 -0.64
C THR A 336 4.21 27.51 -0.62
N ASN A 337 4.87 27.62 -1.76
CA ASN A 337 6.29 27.27 -1.87
C ASN A 337 7.02 28.40 -2.64
N LEU A 338 8.09 28.93 -2.05
CA LEU A 338 8.99 29.91 -2.66
C LEU A 338 10.41 29.35 -2.63
N GLY A 339 11.15 29.55 -3.70
CA GLY A 339 12.50 29.03 -3.75
C GLY A 339 13.36 29.65 -4.85
N PHE A 340 14.64 29.39 -4.75
CA PHE A 340 15.58 29.68 -5.81
C PHE A 340 16.58 28.54 -5.98
N ASP A 341 17.07 28.40 -7.21
CA ASP A 341 18.10 27.46 -7.60
C ASP A 341 19.27 28.24 -8.19
N LEU A 342 20.45 28.09 -7.64
CA LEU A 342 21.67 28.78 -8.04
C LEU A 342 22.79 27.77 -8.32
N SER A 343 23.35 27.82 -9.54
CA SER A 343 24.54 27.04 -9.92
C SER A 343 25.65 27.97 -10.38
N PHE A 344 26.88 27.75 -9.93
CA PHE A 344 27.99 28.60 -10.26
C PHE A 344 29.29 27.83 -10.42
N PHE A 345 30.32 28.49 -11.05
CA PHE A 345 31.62 27.93 -11.40
C PHE A 345 31.52 26.65 -12.24
N LYS A 346 30.87 26.74 -13.43
CA LYS A 346 30.61 25.61 -14.33
C LYS A 346 29.82 24.49 -13.65
N SER A 347 28.81 24.89 -12.87
CA SER A 347 27.93 23.99 -12.08
C SER A 347 28.67 23.12 -11.07
N LYS A 348 29.87 23.54 -10.65
CA LYS A 348 30.64 22.86 -9.61
C LYS A 348 29.97 22.97 -8.23
N TYR A 349 29.28 24.08 -7.99
CA TYR A 349 28.50 24.32 -6.78
C TYR A 349 27.04 24.56 -7.15
N ASN A 350 26.16 23.88 -6.45
CA ASN A 350 24.72 23.99 -6.63
C ASN A 350 24.09 24.27 -5.27
N LEU A 351 23.30 25.34 -5.19
CA LEU A 351 22.56 25.75 -4.00
C LEU A 351 21.09 25.82 -4.34
N THR A 352 20.27 25.07 -3.63
CA THR A 352 18.81 25.12 -3.72
C THR A 352 18.26 25.58 -2.38
N PHE A 353 17.45 26.63 -2.40
CA PHE A 353 16.69 27.08 -1.23
C PHE A 353 15.21 26.92 -1.50
N SER A 354 14.47 26.40 -0.54
CA SER A 354 13.02 26.29 -0.58
C SER A 354 12.42 26.62 0.78
N TRP A 355 11.49 27.54 0.77
CA TRP A 355 10.61 27.84 1.91
C TRP A 355 9.20 27.41 1.56
N TYR A 356 8.52 26.74 2.46
CA TYR A 356 7.15 26.33 2.27
C TYR A 356 6.30 26.58 3.51
N ASN A 357 5.02 26.88 3.28
CA ASN A 357 3.99 26.93 4.30
C ASN A 357 2.83 26.01 3.87
N ARG A 358 2.39 25.18 4.79
CA ARG A 358 1.25 24.26 4.59
C ARG A 358 0.19 24.52 5.63
N GLN A 359 -1.05 24.65 5.18
CA GLN A 359 -2.21 24.79 6.04
C GLN A 359 -3.25 23.76 5.61
N THR A 360 -3.55 22.80 6.48
CA THR A 360 -4.61 21.81 6.26
C THR A 360 -5.89 22.33 6.90
N VAL A 361 -6.97 22.31 6.14
CA VAL A 361 -8.33 22.67 6.57
C VAL A 361 -9.25 21.47 6.37
N ASP A 362 -10.42 21.51 6.99
CA ASP A 362 -11.42 20.43 6.96
C ASP A 362 -10.85 19.10 7.49
N MET A 363 -9.92 19.17 8.44
CA MET A 363 -9.35 17.98 9.10
C MET A 363 -10.41 17.30 9.96
N ILE A 364 -10.47 15.98 9.86
CA ILE A 364 -11.35 15.17 10.67
C ILE A 364 -10.52 14.39 11.69
N THR A 365 -10.97 14.41 12.93
CA THR A 365 -10.38 13.69 14.04
C THR A 365 -11.46 13.00 14.85
N ASP A 366 -11.13 11.83 15.39
CA ASP A 366 -12.02 11.14 16.31
C ASP A 366 -12.12 11.92 17.63
N VAL A 367 -13.34 12.21 18.05
CA VAL A 367 -13.61 12.81 19.35
C VAL A 367 -14.28 11.79 20.23
N THR A 368 -13.63 11.45 21.34
CA THR A 368 -14.24 10.59 22.36
C THR A 368 -15.35 11.37 23.04
N ILE A 369 -16.59 10.94 22.85
CA ILE A 369 -17.75 11.50 23.57
C ILE A 369 -17.79 10.78 24.92
N PRO A 370 -17.76 11.51 26.07
CA PRO A 370 -17.94 10.88 27.38
C PRO A 370 -19.34 10.24 27.43
N SER A 371 -19.38 8.99 27.85
CA SER A 371 -20.63 8.25 28.07
C SER A 371 -21.39 8.72 29.31
#